data_80b80aec3a3318741edad2e9855e8c65
#
_entry.id   80b80aec3a3318741edad2e9855e8c65
#
_cell.length_a   1.000
_cell.length_b   1.000
_cell.length_c   1.000
_cell.angle_alpha   90.00
_cell.angle_beta   90.00
_cell.angle_gamma   90.00
#
_symmetry.space_group_name_H-M   'P 1'
#
loop_
_entity.id
_entity.type
_entity.pdbx_description
1 polymer ?
#
loop_
_entity_poly.entity_id
_entity_poly.type
_entity_poly.pdbx_seq_one_letter_code
_entity_poly.pdbx_strand_id
1 'polypeptide(L)'
;RAAKYWNKQGFKGRYDDAHRQAPYSWADPFDLPNHPVVGISWYEALAFTRWLEETWKAADRLPAGWQVKLPSEAEWEKAARGGSEIPARLLLSSPRQGWNLPDVFLQPNPQPQRVYPWGDQPDPDKANYDETGIGAASAVGCFSRGASPYGVLDLSGNVWEWTRSLFDDEKDQQYLYPYIPNDGRERLDASNRCFRVLRGGSFTN
;
A
#
# COMPACT_ATOMS: atom_id res chain seq x y z
N ARG A 1 15.14 13.38 -14.11
CA ARG A 1 15.46 12.09 -13.43
C ARG A 1 14.26 11.15 -13.41
N ALA A 2 13.03 11.63 -13.19
CA ALA A 2 11.82 10.81 -13.27
C ALA A 2 11.64 10.13 -14.63
N ALA A 3 12.09 10.75 -15.72
CA ALA A 3 11.99 10.20 -17.08
C ALA A 3 12.70 8.84 -17.29
N LYS A 4 13.56 8.40 -16.37
CA LYS A 4 14.20 7.08 -16.43
C LYS A 4 13.21 5.95 -16.12
N TYR A 5 12.23 6.21 -15.26
CA TYR A 5 11.23 5.23 -14.82
C TYR A 5 9.87 5.47 -15.45
N TRP A 6 9.72 6.57 -16.16
CA TRP A 6 8.48 6.98 -16.80
C TRP A 6 8.64 6.93 -18.32
N ASN A 7 7.81 6.17 -18.98
CA ASN A 7 7.74 6.20 -20.43
C ASN A 7 7.16 7.55 -20.87
N LYS A 8 7.82 8.24 -21.82
CA LYS A 8 7.32 9.50 -22.39
C LYS A 8 5.94 9.37 -23.04
N GLN A 9 5.59 8.17 -23.48
CA GLN A 9 4.28 7.85 -24.01
C GLN A 9 3.24 7.55 -22.92
N GLY A 10 3.66 7.51 -21.65
CA GLY A 10 2.81 7.16 -20.52
C GLY A 10 2.62 5.65 -20.33
N PHE A 11 1.65 5.30 -19.50
CA PHE A 11 1.25 3.92 -19.24
C PHE A 11 -0.14 3.66 -19.80
N LYS A 12 -0.37 2.44 -20.24
CA LYS A 12 -1.68 1.96 -20.66
C LYS A 12 -2.06 0.79 -19.76
N GLY A 13 -3.10 0.97 -18.96
CA GLY A 13 -3.72 -0.11 -18.21
C GLY A 13 -4.53 -1.04 -19.12
N ARG A 14 -4.97 -2.18 -18.60
CA ARG A 14 -5.70 -3.19 -19.36
C ARG A 14 -7.00 -2.66 -19.98
N TYR A 15 -7.63 -1.70 -19.33
CA TYR A 15 -8.92 -1.13 -19.70
C TYR A 15 -8.82 0.31 -20.22
N ASP A 16 -7.59 0.83 -20.42
CA ASP A 16 -7.40 2.17 -20.95
C ASP A 16 -7.47 2.13 -22.48
N ASP A 17 -8.18 3.08 -23.07
CA ASP A 17 -8.23 3.23 -24.55
C ASP A 17 -6.93 3.78 -25.11
N ALA A 18 -6.22 4.62 -24.34
CA ALA A 18 -4.98 5.28 -24.73
C ALA A 18 -3.94 5.28 -23.61
N HIS A 19 -2.68 5.60 -23.98
CA HIS A 19 -1.63 5.83 -22.98
C HIS A 19 -1.90 7.11 -22.19
N ARG A 20 -1.74 7.05 -20.86
CA ARG A 20 -1.89 8.18 -19.95
C ARG A 20 -0.53 8.61 -19.40
N GLN A 21 -0.32 9.91 -19.30
CA GLN A 21 0.91 10.50 -18.72
C GLN A 21 0.73 10.93 -17.26
N ALA A 22 -0.46 10.76 -16.72
CA ALA A 22 -0.83 11.04 -15.35
C ALA A 22 -1.84 10.00 -14.86
N PRO A 23 -2.09 9.88 -13.55
CA PRO A 23 -3.20 9.12 -13.01
C PRO A 23 -4.51 9.48 -13.73
N TYR A 24 -5.42 8.52 -13.83
CA TYR A 24 -6.75 8.82 -14.34
C TYR A 24 -7.45 9.77 -13.38
N SER A 25 -7.88 10.94 -13.90
CA SER A 25 -8.62 11.91 -13.10
C SER A 25 -10.08 11.50 -12.98
N TRP A 26 -10.54 11.40 -11.75
CA TRP A 26 -11.95 11.17 -11.41
C TRP A 26 -12.64 12.48 -11.02
N ALA A 27 -11.94 13.63 -11.10
CA ALA A 27 -12.33 14.93 -10.61
C ALA A 27 -12.61 14.94 -9.08
N ASP A 28 -13.07 16.10 -8.57
CA ASP A 28 -13.41 16.23 -7.15
C ASP A 28 -14.55 15.26 -6.76
N PRO A 29 -14.46 14.62 -5.58
CA PRO A 29 -13.48 14.84 -4.50
C PRO A 29 -12.25 13.92 -4.57
N PHE A 30 -12.03 13.18 -5.66
CA PHE A 30 -10.98 12.16 -5.73
C PHE A 30 -9.57 12.72 -6.02
N ASP A 31 -9.48 13.92 -6.59
CA ASP A 31 -8.23 14.56 -7.01
C ASP A 31 -7.73 15.63 -6.02
N LEU A 32 -8.22 15.64 -4.78
CA LEU A 32 -7.81 16.60 -3.77
C LEU A 32 -6.39 16.31 -3.27
N PRO A 33 -5.56 17.35 -2.99
CA PRO A 33 -4.13 17.18 -2.66
C PRO A 33 -3.83 16.37 -1.40
N ASN A 34 -4.78 16.24 -0.46
CA ASN A 34 -4.67 15.50 0.78
C ASN A 34 -5.35 14.12 0.73
N HIS A 35 -5.83 13.71 -0.45
CA HIS A 35 -6.47 12.41 -0.68
C HIS A 35 -5.48 11.40 -1.26
N PRO A 36 -5.79 10.10 -1.20
CA PRO A 36 -5.01 9.10 -1.90
C PRO A 36 -4.96 9.38 -3.40
N VAL A 37 -3.82 9.13 -4.03
CA VAL A 37 -3.73 9.17 -5.49
C VAL A 37 -4.42 7.93 -6.05
N VAL A 38 -5.54 8.12 -6.73
CA VAL A 38 -6.34 7.06 -7.35
C VAL A 38 -6.15 7.02 -8.87
N GLY A 39 -6.71 6.01 -9.54
CA GLY A 39 -6.63 5.90 -11.00
C GLY A 39 -5.24 5.58 -11.53
N ILE A 40 -4.38 4.97 -10.71
CA ILE A 40 -3.04 4.53 -11.10
C ILE A 40 -3.01 3.04 -11.44
N SER A 41 -2.23 2.69 -12.44
CA SER A 41 -1.87 1.31 -12.71
C SER A 41 -0.79 0.82 -11.75
N TRP A 42 -0.63 -0.51 -11.63
CA TRP A 42 0.46 -1.12 -10.89
C TRP A 42 1.85 -0.65 -11.36
N TYR A 43 2.02 -0.44 -12.67
CA TYR A 43 3.29 0.04 -13.25
C TYR A 43 3.61 1.47 -12.83
N GLU A 44 2.61 2.33 -12.72
CA GLU A 44 2.77 3.70 -12.21
C GLU A 44 3.16 3.69 -10.74
N ALA A 45 2.51 2.86 -9.91
CA ALA A 45 2.88 2.69 -8.52
C ALA A 45 4.32 2.18 -8.36
N LEU A 46 4.74 1.19 -9.16
CA LEU A 46 6.12 0.68 -9.18
C LEU A 46 7.13 1.74 -9.63
N ALA A 47 6.82 2.52 -10.67
CA ALA A 47 7.68 3.61 -11.13
C ALA A 47 7.85 4.69 -10.07
N PHE A 48 6.77 5.01 -9.35
CA PHE A 48 6.79 5.96 -8.23
C PHE A 48 7.74 5.49 -7.11
N THR A 49 7.68 4.23 -6.69
CA THR A 49 8.58 3.73 -5.64
C THR A 49 10.06 3.85 -6.03
N ARG A 50 10.40 3.56 -7.28
CA ARG A 50 11.77 3.69 -7.81
C ARG A 50 12.23 5.14 -7.87
N TRP A 51 11.36 6.03 -8.33
CA TRP A 51 11.64 7.47 -8.34
C TRP A 51 11.83 8.01 -6.92
N LEU A 52 10.98 7.60 -5.99
CA LEU A 52 11.05 8.02 -4.58
C LEU A 52 12.35 7.53 -3.93
N GLU A 53 12.74 6.28 -4.17
CA GLU A 53 13.98 5.71 -3.68
C GLU A 53 15.20 6.52 -4.16
N GLU A 54 15.30 6.80 -5.47
CA GLU A 54 16.39 7.62 -6.01
C GLU A 54 16.39 9.04 -5.44
N THR A 55 15.21 9.64 -5.30
CA THR A 55 15.07 10.99 -4.75
C THR A 55 15.52 11.05 -3.30
N TRP A 56 15.13 10.07 -2.49
CA TRP A 56 15.51 10.03 -1.08
C TRP A 56 16.98 9.69 -0.88
N LYS A 57 17.55 8.78 -1.69
CA LYS A 57 18.98 8.48 -1.69
C LYS A 57 19.80 9.72 -2.07
N ALA A 58 19.40 10.46 -3.11
CA ALA A 58 20.08 11.66 -3.55
C ALA A 58 20.01 12.82 -2.54
N ALA A 59 19.00 12.81 -1.67
CA ALA A 59 18.82 13.80 -0.61
C ALA A 59 19.36 13.34 0.76
N ASP A 60 20.06 12.18 0.80
CA ASP A 60 20.55 11.53 2.03
C ASP A 60 19.43 11.31 3.07
N ARG A 61 18.24 10.96 2.56
CA ARG A 61 17.04 10.73 3.38
C ARG A 61 16.67 9.26 3.54
N LEU A 62 17.35 8.35 2.86
CA LEU A 62 17.15 6.92 2.96
C LEU A 62 18.37 6.28 3.58
N PRO A 63 18.26 5.57 4.71
CA PRO A 63 19.41 4.92 5.34
C PRO A 63 20.11 3.93 4.40
N ALA A 64 21.41 3.76 4.57
CA ALA A 64 22.20 2.82 3.78
C ALA A 64 21.60 1.40 3.87
N GLY A 65 21.46 0.73 2.72
CA GLY A 65 20.86 -0.59 2.63
C GLY A 65 19.32 -0.62 2.59
N TRP A 66 18.66 0.50 2.82
CA TRP A 66 17.20 0.58 2.72
C TRP A 66 16.74 0.78 1.27
N GLN A 67 15.53 0.29 0.99
CA GLN A 67 14.87 0.37 -0.32
C GLN A 67 13.43 0.84 -0.16
N VAL A 68 12.92 1.56 -1.16
CA VAL A 68 11.50 1.89 -1.28
C VAL A 68 10.87 0.98 -2.34
N LYS A 69 9.90 0.20 -1.93
CA LYS A 69 9.21 -0.76 -2.82
C LYS A 69 7.74 -0.89 -2.46
N LEU A 70 6.93 -1.41 -3.38
CA LEU A 70 5.59 -1.87 -3.03
C LEU A 70 5.71 -3.02 -2.03
N PRO A 71 4.83 -3.09 -1.03
CA PRO A 71 4.80 -4.22 -0.11
C PRO A 71 4.42 -5.50 -0.85
N SER A 72 4.90 -6.65 -0.39
CA SER A 72 4.24 -7.91 -0.70
C SER A 72 2.89 -7.99 0.02
N GLU A 73 2.03 -8.89 -0.41
CA GLU A 73 0.77 -9.14 0.29
C GLU A 73 1.01 -9.50 1.77
N ALA A 74 2.00 -10.34 2.06
CA ALA A 74 2.35 -10.72 3.43
C ALA A 74 2.94 -9.55 4.25
N GLU A 75 3.75 -8.68 3.63
CA GLU A 75 4.27 -7.46 4.28
C GLU A 75 3.12 -6.49 4.58
N TRP A 76 2.18 -6.33 3.64
CA TRP A 76 0.98 -5.52 3.83
C TRP A 76 0.11 -6.08 4.97
N GLU A 77 -0.18 -7.38 4.94
CA GLU A 77 -0.99 -8.02 5.98
C GLU A 77 -0.34 -7.92 7.36
N LYS A 78 0.99 -8.12 7.44
CA LYS A 78 1.73 -7.90 8.68
C LYS A 78 1.60 -6.45 9.16
N ALA A 79 1.69 -5.46 8.27
CA ALA A 79 1.50 -4.05 8.63
C ALA A 79 0.10 -3.77 9.17
N ALA A 80 -0.93 -4.44 8.65
CA ALA A 80 -2.32 -4.28 9.06
C ALA A 80 -2.63 -4.99 10.39
N ARG A 81 -2.25 -6.28 10.52
CA ARG A 81 -2.67 -7.14 11.64
C ARG A 81 -1.61 -7.31 12.72
N GLY A 82 -0.38 -6.99 12.42
CA GLY A 82 0.76 -7.39 13.22
C GLY A 82 1.18 -8.84 12.92
N GLY A 83 2.35 -9.23 13.41
CA GLY A 83 2.81 -10.63 13.42
C GLY A 83 2.51 -11.28 14.77
N SER A 84 3.31 -12.29 15.15
CA SER A 84 3.30 -12.87 16.51
C SER A 84 3.71 -11.86 17.56
N GLU A 85 4.51 -10.86 17.18
CA GLU A 85 4.99 -9.78 18.01
C GLU A 85 4.69 -8.43 17.37
N ILE A 86 4.45 -7.42 18.20
CA ILE A 86 4.18 -6.04 17.80
C ILE A 86 5.01 -5.08 18.65
N PRO A 87 5.24 -3.84 18.22
CA PRO A 87 5.87 -2.83 19.06
C PRO A 87 5.10 -2.60 20.35
N ALA A 88 5.80 -2.55 21.48
CA ALA A 88 5.19 -2.24 22.77
C ALA A 88 4.62 -0.81 22.85
N ARG A 89 5.10 0.06 21.97
CA ARG A 89 4.59 1.42 21.75
C ARG A 89 4.78 1.82 20.29
N LEU A 90 3.89 2.67 19.77
CA LEU A 90 4.01 3.21 18.42
C LEU A 90 5.29 4.04 18.29
N LEU A 91 6.02 3.78 17.22
CA LEU A 91 7.20 4.54 16.84
C LEU A 91 6.84 5.33 15.57
N LEU A 92 6.45 6.58 15.79
CA LEU A 92 6.19 7.48 14.69
C LEU A 92 7.47 8.26 14.38
N SER A 93 8.07 8.01 13.23
CA SER A 93 9.16 8.82 12.70
C SER A 93 8.73 9.48 11.40
N SER A 94 9.17 10.72 11.20
CA SER A 94 8.92 11.44 9.97
C SER A 94 10.16 11.38 9.09
N PRO A 95 10.05 11.07 7.78
CA PRO A 95 11.16 11.18 6.84
C PRO A 95 11.80 12.57 6.80
N ARG A 96 11.09 13.61 7.27
CA ARG A 96 11.60 14.98 7.38
C ARG A 96 12.55 15.17 8.55
N GLN A 97 12.43 14.34 9.58
CA GLN A 97 13.24 14.39 10.80
C GLN A 97 14.41 13.38 10.78
N GLY A 98 14.56 12.65 9.67
CA GLY A 98 15.49 11.53 9.56
C GLY A 98 14.95 10.24 10.18
N TRP A 99 15.57 9.12 9.80
CA TRP A 99 15.20 7.78 10.25
C TRP A 99 15.91 7.38 11.56
N ASN A 100 15.92 8.27 12.55
CA ASN A 100 16.37 7.89 13.89
C ASN A 100 15.31 6.95 14.47
N LEU A 101 15.39 5.67 14.11
CA LEU A 101 14.56 4.64 14.70
C LEU A 101 15.12 4.31 16.09
N PRO A 102 14.40 4.64 17.18
CA PRO A 102 14.79 4.18 18.49
C PRO A 102 14.71 2.65 18.54
N ASP A 103 15.35 2.05 19.53
CA ASP A 103 15.22 0.61 19.78
C ASP A 103 13.76 0.22 19.90
N VAL A 104 13.35 -0.73 19.08
CA VAL A 104 11.98 -1.25 19.05
C VAL A 104 11.87 -2.38 20.07
N PHE A 105 11.22 -2.12 21.18
CA PHE A 105 10.83 -3.17 22.11
C PHE A 105 9.59 -3.87 21.59
N LEU A 106 9.71 -5.17 21.33
CA LEU A 106 8.61 -6.01 20.88
C LEU A 106 7.91 -6.65 22.09
N GLN A 107 6.62 -6.89 21.95
CA GLN A 107 5.81 -7.67 22.87
C GLN A 107 4.94 -8.66 22.10
N PRO A 108 4.49 -9.77 22.72
CA PRO A 108 3.54 -10.68 22.08
C PRO A 108 2.31 -9.92 21.58
N ASN A 109 1.87 -10.23 20.36
CA ASN A 109 0.64 -9.65 19.82
C ASN A 109 -0.58 -10.34 20.47
N PRO A 110 -1.43 -9.63 21.23
CA PRO A 110 -2.58 -10.24 21.89
C PRO A 110 -3.69 -10.66 20.91
N GLN A 111 -3.66 -10.15 19.66
CA GLN A 111 -4.66 -10.44 18.64
C GLN A 111 -4.00 -10.63 17.26
N PRO A 112 -3.21 -11.69 17.04
CA PRO A 112 -2.48 -11.89 15.79
C PRO A 112 -3.39 -12.21 14.60
N GLN A 113 -4.65 -12.59 14.87
CA GLN A 113 -5.65 -12.94 13.84
C GLN A 113 -6.79 -11.93 13.74
N ARG A 114 -6.59 -10.70 14.24
CA ARG A 114 -7.59 -9.63 14.13
C ARG A 114 -8.09 -9.46 12.71
N VAL A 115 -9.37 -9.15 12.55
CA VAL A 115 -10.01 -8.95 11.24
C VAL A 115 -9.63 -7.59 10.65
N TYR A 116 -9.70 -6.54 11.47
CA TYR A 116 -9.35 -5.15 11.12
C TYR A 116 -8.06 -4.74 11.82
N PRO A 117 -7.36 -3.69 11.37
CA PRO A 117 -6.16 -3.19 12.03
C PRO A 117 -6.32 -2.92 13.53
N TRP A 118 -7.51 -2.56 13.97
CA TRP A 118 -7.85 -2.21 15.36
C TRP A 118 -8.53 -3.31 16.17
N GLY A 119 -8.89 -4.46 15.58
CA GLY A 119 -9.59 -5.56 16.27
C GLY A 119 -10.55 -6.32 15.36
N ASP A 120 -11.59 -6.91 15.91
CA ASP A 120 -12.45 -7.87 15.20
C ASP A 120 -13.81 -7.31 14.75
N GLN A 121 -14.16 -6.09 15.19
CA GLN A 121 -15.43 -5.48 14.86
C GLN A 121 -15.24 -4.30 13.88
N PRO A 122 -16.13 -4.17 12.88
CA PRO A 122 -16.16 -2.98 12.04
C PRO A 122 -16.53 -1.75 12.88
N ASP A 123 -16.03 -0.59 12.51
CA ASP A 123 -16.26 0.65 13.25
C ASP A 123 -16.15 1.84 12.29
N PRO A 124 -17.25 2.53 11.95
CA PRO A 124 -17.26 3.66 11.02
C PRO A 124 -16.48 4.88 11.51
N ASP A 125 -16.12 4.94 12.80
CA ASP A 125 -15.22 5.97 13.33
C ASP A 125 -13.73 5.67 13.09
N LYS A 126 -13.41 4.50 12.51
CA LYS A 126 -12.03 4.01 12.34
C LYS A 126 -11.60 3.81 10.90
N ALA A 127 -12.54 3.81 9.97
CA ALA A 127 -12.23 3.62 8.54
C ALA A 127 -13.30 4.25 7.66
N ASN A 128 -12.92 4.55 6.42
CA ASN A 128 -13.84 4.99 5.39
C ASN A 128 -14.27 3.77 4.54
N TYR A 129 -15.46 3.27 4.77
CA TYR A 129 -16.08 2.16 4.05
C TYR A 129 -17.61 2.44 3.88
N ASP A 130 -18.39 1.53 3.34
CA ASP A 130 -19.78 1.82 2.94
C ASP A 130 -20.60 2.40 4.10
N GLU A 131 -20.56 1.79 5.30
CA GLU A 131 -21.35 2.24 6.46
C GLU A 131 -20.89 3.58 7.05
N THR A 132 -19.71 4.08 6.66
CA THR A 132 -19.27 5.43 7.03
C THR A 132 -20.10 6.50 6.32
N GLY A 133 -20.71 6.16 5.16
CA GLY A 133 -21.63 7.03 4.44
C GLY A 133 -20.99 8.22 3.72
N ILE A 134 -19.64 8.25 3.56
CA ILE A 134 -18.93 9.32 2.85
C ILE A 134 -19.14 9.18 1.34
N GLY A 135 -19.16 7.97 0.79
CA GLY A 135 -19.37 7.67 -0.63
C GLY A 135 -18.24 8.13 -1.56
N ALA A 136 -17.10 8.51 -1.03
CA ALA A 136 -15.91 8.95 -1.77
C ALA A 136 -14.64 8.66 -0.97
N ALA A 137 -13.48 8.76 -1.61
CA ALA A 137 -12.21 8.72 -0.89
C ALA A 137 -12.14 9.89 0.12
N SER A 138 -11.50 9.64 1.25
CA SER A 138 -11.29 10.63 2.32
C SER A 138 -9.82 11.04 2.41
N ALA A 139 -9.58 12.16 3.11
CA ALA A 139 -8.23 12.63 3.35
C ALA A 139 -7.40 11.57 4.06
N VAL A 140 -6.13 11.42 3.66
CA VAL A 140 -5.22 10.42 4.25
C VAL A 140 -5.07 10.65 5.74
N GLY A 141 -5.23 9.60 6.54
CA GLY A 141 -5.01 9.64 7.97
C GLY A 141 -6.09 10.34 8.78
N CYS A 142 -7.25 10.67 8.21
CA CYS A 142 -8.34 11.29 8.98
C CYS A 142 -8.96 10.33 10.01
N PHE A 143 -8.85 9.02 9.81
CA PHE A 143 -9.30 7.99 10.73
C PHE A 143 -8.17 7.52 11.67
N SER A 144 -7.66 8.42 12.50
CA SER A 144 -6.50 8.13 13.37
C SER A 144 -6.73 7.01 14.38
N ARG A 145 -7.98 6.71 14.75
CA ARG A 145 -8.35 5.59 15.64
C ARG A 145 -8.32 4.24 14.93
N GLY A 146 -8.20 4.21 13.60
CA GLY A 146 -8.07 3.01 12.77
C GLY A 146 -6.64 2.51 12.61
N ALA A 147 -5.69 3.05 13.38
CA ALA A 147 -4.29 2.68 13.30
C ALA A 147 -4.05 1.19 13.59
N SER A 148 -3.16 0.58 12.81
CA SER A 148 -2.68 -0.78 13.04
C SER A 148 -1.76 -0.86 14.28
N PRO A 149 -1.36 -2.06 14.71
CA PRO A 149 -0.37 -2.23 15.78
C PRO A 149 0.98 -1.54 15.51
N TYR A 150 1.28 -1.23 14.26
CA TYR A 150 2.48 -0.49 13.86
C TYR A 150 2.21 1.01 13.66
N GLY A 151 0.98 1.49 13.89
CA GLY A 151 0.59 2.88 13.70
C GLY A 151 0.31 3.27 12.24
N VAL A 152 0.20 2.31 11.33
CA VAL A 152 -0.16 2.58 9.95
C VAL A 152 -1.66 2.84 9.86
N LEU A 153 -2.04 3.90 9.15
CA LEU A 153 -3.41 4.33 8.94
C LEU A 153 -3.94 3.87 7.57
N ASP A 154 -5.24 3.94 7.39
CA ASP A 154 -5.96 3.68 6.14
C ASP A 154 -5.76 2.26 5.54
N LEU A 155 -5.35 1.28 6.36
CA LEU A 155 -5.21 -0.12 5.95
C LEU A 155 -6.55 -0.89 5.91
N SER A 156 -7.67 -0.21 6.13
CA SER A 156 -9.01 -0.75 5.96
C SER A 156 -9.90 0.34 5.38
N GLY A 157 -10.52 0.07 4.23
CA GLY A 157 -11.34 1.05 3.52
C GLY A 157 -10.52 2.11 2.78
N ASN A 158 -11.11 3.23 2.50
CA ASN A 158 -10.66 4.37 1.71
C ASN A 158 -10.43 3.98 0.23
N VAL A 159 -9.26 3.42 -0.12
CA VAL A 159 -8.97 2.96 -1.50
C VAL A 159 -8.22 1.64 -1.50
N TRP A 160 -8.44 0.83 -2.52
CA TRP A 160 -7.66 -0.38 -2.75
C TRP A 160 -6.18 -0.06 -2.96
N GLU A 161 -5.30 -0.84 -2.34
CA GLU A 161 -3.85 -0.65 -2.36
C GLU A 161 -3.13 -1.73 -3.15
N TRP A 162 -2.22 -1.31 -4.04
CA TRP A 162 -1.38 -2.21 -4.81
C TRP A 162 -0.32 -2.90 -3.95
N THR A 163 -0.24 -4.20 -4.07
CA THR A 163 0.92 -4.97 -3.61
C THR A 163 1.79 -5.39 -4.80
N ARG A 164 3.00 -5.87 -4.53
CA ARG A 164 3.84 -6.44 -5.58
C ARG A 164 3.51 -7.90 -5.88
N SER A 165 2.74 -8.57 -5.02
CA SER A 165 2.40 -9.98 -5.15
C SER A 165 1.49 -10.24 -6.32
N LEU A 166 1.75 -11.33 -7.04
CA LEU A 166 0.86 -11.87 -8.05
C LEU A 166 -0.29 -12.63 -7.38
N PHE A 167 -1.47 -12.48 -7.94
CA PHE A 167 -2.64 -13.29 -7.59
C PHE A 167 -2.60 -14.65 -8.31
N ASP A 168 -2.14 -14.63 -9.57
CA ASP A 168 -2.03 -15.80 -10.43
C ASP A 168 -0.72 -15.81 -11.22
N ASP A 169 -0.39 -16.95 -11.78
CA ASP A 169 0.74 -17.13 -12.70
C ASP A 169 0.29 -16.99 -14.18
N GLU A 170 1.25 -17.18 -15.10
CA GLU A 170 1.00 -17.09 -16.55
C GLU A 170 0.13 -18.21 -17.10
N LYS A 171 -0.20 -19.22 -16.29
CA LYS A 171 -1.09 -20.35 -16.60
C LYS A 171 -2.43 -20.22 -15.91
N ASP A 172 -2.76 -19.03 -15.38
CA ASP A 172 -3.96 -18.73 -14.62
C ASP A 172 -4.09 -19.57 -13.33
N GLN A 173 -2.96 -20.08 -12.78
CA GLN A 173 -2.93 -20.77 -11.51
C GLN A 173 -2.77 -19.76 -10.37
N GLN A 174 -3.72 -19.76 -9.44
CA GLN A 174 -3.70 -18.86 -8.30
C GLN A 174 -2.63 -19.26 -7.28
N TYR A 175 -1.94 -18.26 -6.73
CA TYR A 175 -1.07 -18.41 -5.59
C TYR A 175 -1.89 -18.53 -4.31
N LEU A 176 -1.93 -19.72 -3.74
CA LEU A 176 -2.75 -20.02 -2.56
C LEU A 176 -2.01 -19.82 -1.24
N TYR A 177 -2.76 -19.77 -0.14
CA TYR A 177 -2.21 -19.86 1.21
C TYR A 177 -1.97 -21.33 1.63
N PRO A 178 -0.99 -21.60 2.51
CA PRO A 178 -0.14 -20.64 3.20
C PRO A 178 0.81 -19.89 2.26
N TYR A 179 1.15 -18.65 2.62
CA TYR A 179 2.06 -17.82 1.83
C TYR A 179 3.46 -18.46 1.75
N ILE A 180 3.96 -18.63 0.53
CA ILE A 180 5.28 -19.21 0.26
C ILE A 180 6.17 -18.11 -0.37
N PRO A 181 7.19 -17.58 0.35
CA PRO A 181 7.96 -16.42 -0.11
C PRO A 181 8.70 -16.61 -1.43
N ASN A 182 9.05 -17.85 -1.77
CA ASN A 182 9.92 -18.19 -2.91
C ASN A 182 9.21 -18.96 -4.03
N ASP A 183 7.89 -18.90 -4.11
CA ASP A 183 7.10 -19.60 -5.14
C ASP A 183 6.97 -18.80 -6.45
N GLY A 184 7.57 -17.62 -6.52
CA GLY A 184 7.56 -16.75 -7.69
C GLY A 184 6.46 -15.69 -7.70
N ARG A 185 5.57 -15.66 -6.68
CA ARG A 185 4.50 -14.63 -6.61
C ARG A 185 5.03 -13.20 -6.50
N GLU A 186 6.27 -13.01 -6.04
CA GLU A 186 6.87 -11.68 -5.83
C GLU A 186 7.66 -11.15 -7.03
N ARG A 187 7.69 -11.86 -8.15
CA ARG A 187 8.42 -11.40 -9.33
C ARG A 187 7.76 -10.19 -9.98
N LEU A 188 8.58 -9.21 -10.40
CA LEU A 188 8.11 -7.95 -10.98
C LEU A 188 8.00 -8.00 -12.51
N ASP A 189 8.61 -8.99 -13.13
CA ASP A 189 8.71 -9.20 -14.59
C ASP A 189 7.64 -10.13 -15.15
N ALA A 190 6.61 -10.46 -14.36
CA ALA A 190 5.49 -11.25 -14.83
C ALA A 190 4.76 -10.58 -15.99
N SER A 191 4.17 -11.39 -16.85
CA SER A 191 3.33 -10.94 -17.96
C SER A 191 2.22 -10.00 -17.47
N ASN A 192 1.83 -9.04 -18.31
CA ASN A 192 0.68 -8.17 -18.07
C ASN A 192 -0.68 -8.90 -18.09
N ARG A 193 -0.69 -10.20 -18.33
CA ARG A 193 -1.87 -11.07 -18.18
C ARG A 193 -2.11 -11.47 -16.73
N CYS A 194 -1.06 -11.57 -15.93
CA CYS A 194 -1.14 -11.93 -14.53
C CYS A 194 -1.76 -10.79 -13.71
N PHE A 195 -2.63 -11.13 -12.78
CA PHE A 195 -3.20 -10.16 -11.86
C PHE A 195 -2.28 -9.93 -10.66
N ARG A 196 -2.35 -8.71 -10.12
CA ARG A 196 -1.67 -8.32 -8.88
C ARG A 196 -2.67 -8.23 -7.75
N VAL A 197 -2.23 -8.63 -6.56
CA VAL A 197 -3.08 -8.57 -5.36
C VAL A 197 -3.30 -7.12 -4.94
N LEU A 198 -4.56 -6.78 -4.72
CA LEU A 198 -5.01 -5.55 -4.06
C LEU A 198 -5.43 -5.86 -2.62
N ARG A 199 -5.19 -4.92 -1.71
CA ARG A 199 -5.53 -5.06 -0.30
C ARG A 199 -6.23 -3.82 0.21
N GLY A 200 -6.83 -3.89 1.41
CA GLY A 200 -7.39 -2.77 2.14
C GLY A 200 -8.90 -2.58 1.99
N GLY A 201 -9.47 -2.92 0.86
CA GLY A 201 -10.85 -2.53 0.55
C GLY A 201 -10.95 -1.09 0.09
N SER A 202 -12.15 -0.56 0.01
CA SER A 202 -12.41 0.81 -0.42
C SER A 202 -13.59 1.43 0.34
N PHE A 203 -13.89 2.69 0.04
CA PHE A 203 -15.03 3.40 0.61
C PHE A 203 -16.40 2.84 0.18
N THR A 204 -16.45 1.85 -0.72
CA THR A 204 -17.68 1.21 -1.20
C THR A 204 -17.87 -0.20 -0.68
N ASN A 205 -16.99 -0.72 0.18
CA ASN A 205 -17.08 -2.11 0.69
C ASN A 205 -16.29 -2.32 1.99
#